data_42040e42f2cea4f1ec9233d768fbd6b9
#
_entry.id   42040e42f2cea4f1ec9233d768fbd6b9
#
_cell.length_a   1.000
_cell.length_b   1.000
_cell.length_c   1.000
_cell.angle_alpha   90.00
_cell.angle_beta   90.00
_cell.angle_gamma   90.00
#
_symmetry.space_group_name_H-M   'P 1'
#
loop_
_entity.id
_entity.type
_entity.pdbx_description
1 polymer ?
#
loop_
_entity_poly.entity_id
_entity_poly.type
_entity_poly.pdbx_seq_one_letter_code
_entity_poly.pdbx_strand_id
1 'polypeptide(L)'
;MCGISAVYGEYAPIKAMQIVLNQLERGTKGCGVAYMCNGRLEVIKEPTDPISFIDKHYYELDVNANVAIAHNRQPSVGRVCYENTHPFIDCHKRFALAHNGHCFLVGADLTGHKIYGETDSERITHVLEEFYDDSGDMLTAIGRLLKSYLRGAIVVLTRDGELYAGKADYAPLHYAICSGEVYIGSTERAVRAALRLAGANRESVSSLESGEVIRVKKNGEAELYRVVIKIKERHPYDWFSWDW
;
A
#
# COMPACT_ATOMS: atom_id res chain seq x y z
N MET A 1 6.18 12.51 4.11
CA MET A 1 6.00 11.03 4.11
C MET A 1 4.58 10.73 3.64
N CYS A 2 4.42 9.73 2.78
CA CYS A 2 3.11 9.33 2.27
C CYS A 2 2.24 8.65 3.33
N GLY A 3 0.92 8.60 3.10
CA GLY A 3 -0.02 7.80 3.86
C GLY A 3 -0.53 6.64 3.02
N ILE A 4 -0.57 5.44 3.58
CA ILE A 4 -1.22 4.28 2.99
C ILE A 4 -2.37 3.83 3.87
N SER A 5 -3.39 3.26 3.24
CA SER A 5 -4.50 2.62 3.92
C SER A 5 -4.94 1.37 3.18
N ALA A 6 -5.55 0.45 3.92
CA ALA A 6 -6.18 -0.72 3.35
C ALA A 6 -7.34 -1.16 4.23
N VAL A 7 -8.39 -1.67 3.63
CA VAL A 7 -9.58 -2.16 4.33
C VAL A 7 -10.06 -3.45 3.67
N TYR A 8 -10.38 -4.42 4.48
CA TYR A 8 -11.21 -5.56 4.13
C TYR A 8 -12.50 -5.49 4.97
N GLY A 9 -13.65 -5.48 4.33
CA GLY A 9 -14.95 -5.37 4.97
C GLY A 9 -15.96 -4.62 4.10
N GLU A 10 -17.17 -4.42 4.60
CA GLU A 10 -18.21 -3.68 3.87
C GLU A 10 -17.79 -2.24 3.59
N TYR A 11 -18.16 -1.72 2.43
CA TYR A 11 -17.83 -0.35 1.99
C TYR A 11 -16.31 -0.06 1.99
N ALA A 12 -15.48 -1.06 1.67
CA ALA A 12 -14.02 -0.95 1.81
C ALA A 12 -13.41 0.28 1.12
N PRO A 13 -13.79 0.69 -0.12
CA PRO A 13 -13.23 1.89 -0.75
C PRO A 13 -13.52 3.16 0.06
N ILE A 14 -14.74 3.31 0.58
CA ILE A 14 -15.14 4.47 1.39
C ILE A 14 -14.35 4.50 2.69
N LYS A 15 -14.26 3.36 3.40
CA LYS A 15 -13.52 3.24 4.66
C LYS A 15 -12.02 3.47 4.47
N ALA A 16 -11.43 2.98 3.36
CA ALA A 16 -10.03 3.24 3.03
C ALA A 16 -9.78 4.74 2.80
N MET A 17 -10.69 5.42 2.10
CA MET A 17 -10.62 6.86 1.91
C MET A 17 -10.84 7.64 3.23
N GLN A 18 -11.69 7.17 4.13
CA GLN A 18 -11.82 7.75 5.47
C GLN A 18 -10.50 7.69 6.25
N ILE A 19 -9.75 6.58 6.15
CA ILE A 19 -8.41 6.50 6.75
C ILE A 19 -7.47 7.53 6.12
N VAL A 20 -7.46 7.66 4.78
CA VAL A 20 -6.67 8.68 4.05
C VAL A 20 -7.02 10.09 4.52
N LEU A 21 -8.29 10.44 4.64
CA LEU A 21 -8.74 11.76 5.11
C LEU A 21 -8.34 12.04 6.56
N ASN A 22 -8.20 11.01 7.39
CA ASN A 22 -7.74 11.16 8.78
C ASN A 22 -6.22 11.14 8.95
N GLN A 23 -5.45 11.11 7.84
CA GLN A 23 -3.98 11.20 7.83
C GLN A 23 -3.47 12.19 6.76
N LEU A 24 -4.20 13.31 6.53
CA LEU A 24 -3.85 14.34 5.53
C LEU A 24 -2.47 14.94 5.75
N GLU A 25 -1.98 14.99 6.99
CA GLU A 25 -0.63 15.44 7.33
C GLU A 25 0.48 14.61 6.65
N ARG A 26 0.12 13.43 6.14
CA ARG A 26 1.07 12.56 5.45
C ARG A 26 1.25 12.90 3.98
N GLY A 27 0.30 13.61 3.37
CA GLY A 27 0.45 14.04 1.98
C GLY A 27 -0.83 14.58 1.35
N THR A 28 -0.65 15.58 0.48
CA THR A 28 -1.75 16.28 -0.21
C THR A 28 -1.45 16.53 -1.69
N LYS A 29 -0.48 15.82 -2.28
CA LYS A 29 -0.02 16.06 -3.66
C LYS A 29 -0.29 14.90 -4.61
N GLY A 30 -1.24 14.06 -4.27
CA GLY A 30 -1.71 12.93 -5.05
C GLY A 30 -2.57 12.04 -4.17
N CYS A 31 -3.66 11.53 -4.71
CA CYS A 31 -4.56 10.62 -4.04
C CYS A 31 -5.02 9.53 -5.00
N GLY A 32 -5.24 8.33 -4.47
CA GLY A 32 -5.82 7.25 -5.26
C GLY A 32 -6.24 6.07 -4.42
N VAL A 33 -7.09 5.26 -5.02
CA VAL A 33 -7.69 4.06 -4.43
C VAL A 33 -7.70 2.94 -5.46
N ALA A 34 -7.48 1.70 -5.01
CA ALA A 34 -7.71 0.50 -5.79
C ALA A 34 -8.63 -0.43 -5.01
N TYR A 35 -9.55 -1.10 -5.70
CA TYR A 35 -10.51 -2.01 -5.10
C TYR A 35 -10.96 -3.10 -6.09
N MET A 36 -11.55 -4.15 -5.56
CA MET A 36 -12.12 -5.22 -6.38
C MET A 36 -13.59 -4.94 -6.67
N CYS A 37 -13.93 -4.86 -7.94
CA CYS A 37 -15.30 -4.69 -8.42
C CYS A 37 -15.61 -5.73 -9.50
N ASN A 38 -16.65 -6.56 -9.31
CA ASN A 38 -17.11 -7.55 -10.29
C ASN A 38 -15.97 -8.44 -10.87
N GLY A 39 -15.02 -8.84 -10.01
CA GLY A 39 -13.86 -9.67 -10.40
C GLY A 39 -12.76 -8.92 -11.17
N ARG A 40 -12.82 -7.58 -11.19
CA ARG A 40 -11.82 -6.73 -11.80
C ARG A 40 -11.15 -5.84 -10.75
N LEU A 41 -9.87 -5.58 -10.95
CA LEU A 41 -9.12 -4.62 -10.17
C LEU A 41 -9.32 -3.23 -10.79
N GLU A 42 -10.04 -2.37 -10.08
CA GLU A 42 -10.30 -0.99 -10.49
C GLU A 42 -9.34 -0.05 -9.75
N VAL A 43 -8.85 0.97 -10.45
CA VAL A 43 -7.96 1.99 -9.89
C VAL A 43 -8.39 3.37 -10.32
N ILE A 44 -8.64 4.23 -9.34
CA ILE A 44 -8.92 5.65 -9.54
C ILE A 44 -7.80 6.42 -8.84
N LYS A 45 -7.12 7.31 -9.53
CA LYS A 45 -6.04 8.12 -8.95
C LYS A 45 -5.88 9.46 -9.67
N GLU A 46 -5.50 10.49 -8.93
CA GLU A 46 -5.22 11.82 -9.48
C GLU A 46 -4.08 12.52 -8.71
N PRO A 47 -3.34 13.41 -9.38
CA PRO A 47 -2.31 14.25 -8.74
C PRO A 47 -2.94 15.44 -8.01
N THR A 48 -3.94 15.17 -7.15
CA THR A 48 -4.68 16.17 -6.37
C THR A 48 -4.71 15.83 -4.89
N ASP A 49 -5.17 16.74 -4.04
CA ASP A 49 -5.32 16.47 -2.61
C ASP A 49 -6.49 15.50 -2.34
N PRO A 50 -6.48 14.78 -1.20
CA PRO A 50 -7.50 13.77 -0.91
C PRO A 50 -8.92 14.32 -0.75
N ILE A 51 -9.09 15.58 -0.34
CA ILE A 51 -10.42 16.20 -0.19
C ILE A 51 -11.03 16.42 -1.57
N SER A 52 -10.28 17.08 -2.45
CA SER A 52 -10.70 17.30 -3.85
C SER A 52 -10.91 15.97 -4.59
N PHE A 53 -10.07 14.97 -4.29
CA PHE A 53 -10.21 13.62 -4.86
C PHE A 53 -11.54 12.98 -4.49
N ILE A 54 -11.88 12.94 -3.20
CA ILE A 54 -13.13 12.31 -2.74
C ILE A 54 -14.37 13.10 -3.20
N ASP A 55 -14.31 14.42 -3.20
CA ASP A 55 -15.40 15.28 -3.69
C ASP A 55 -15.75 14.95 -5.15
N LYS A 56 -14.73 14.71 -5.97
CA LYS A 56 -14.89 14.37 -7.39
C LYS A 56 -15.35 12.94 -7.63
N HIS A 57 -14.76 11.96 -6.92
CA HIS A 57 -14.87 10.53 -7.24
C HIS A 57 -15.77 9.75 -6.27
N TYR A 58 -16.43 10.39 -5.30
CA TYR A 58 -17.23 9.70 -4.29
C TYR A 58 -18.25 8.74 -4.89
N TYR A 59 -18.97 9.18 -5.93
CA TYR A 59 -19.99 8.39 -6.59
C TYR A 59 -19.46 7.33 -7.59
N GLU A 60 -18.17 7.36 -7.86
CA GLU A 60 -17.52 6.33 -8.68
C GLU A 60 -17.03 5.15 -7.85
N LEU A 61 -16.92 5.34 -6.51
CA LEU A 61 -16.48 4.28 -5.62
C LEU A 61 -17.56 3.21 -5.46
N ASP A 62 -17.22 1.96 -5.76
CA ASP A 62 -18.15 0.85 -5.60
C ASP A 62 -18.38 0.54 -4.12
N VAL A 63 -19.58 0.86 -3.64
CA VAL A 63 -19.97 0.62 -2.23
C VAL A 63 -20.11 -0.88 -1.90
N ASN A 64 -20.21 -1.76 -2.90
CA ASN A 64 -20.31 -3.20 -2.70
C ASN A 64 -18.92 -3.88 -2.68
N ALA A 65 -17.86 -3.15 -3.00
CA ALA A 65 -16.50 -3.68 -2.90
C ALA A 65 -16.11 -3.92 -1.44
N ASN A 66 -15.63 -5.13 -1.16
CA ASN A 66 -15.28 -5.59 0.18
C ASN A 66 -13.79 -5.55 0.49
N VAL A 67 -12.97 -5.09 -0.45
CA VAL A 67 -11.53 -4.92 -0.25
C VAL A 67 -11.01 -3.75 -1.06
N ALA A 68 -10.19 -2.91 -0.41
CA ALA A 68 -9.59 -1.75 -1.05
C ALA A 68 -8.24 -1.38 -0.41
N ILE A 69 -7.38 -0.75 -1.20
CA ILE A 69 -6.19 -0.02 -0.75
C ILE A 69 -6.27 1.41 -1.22
N ALA A 70 -5.76 2.37 -0.43
CA ALA A 70 -5.70 3.76 -0.86
C ALA A 70 -4.41 4.44 -0.38
N HIS A 71 -4.12 5.60 -0.98
CA HIS A 71 -2.86 6.31 -0.77
C HIS A 71 -3.06 7.81 -0.85
N ASN A 72 -2.37 8.55 0.02
CA ASN A 72 -2.16 9.99 -0.11
C ASN A 72 -0.67 10.31 -0.20
N ARG A 73 -0.31 11.01 -1.27
CA ARG A 73 1.08 11.24 -1.67
C ARG A 73 1.66 12.53 -1.12
N GLN A 74 2.87 12.41 -0.54
CA GLN A 74 3.81 13.51 -0.34
C GLN A 74 5.05 13.22 -1.19
N PRO A 75 5.28 13.94 -2.28
CA PRO A 75 6.43 13.66 -3.16
C PRO A 75 7.75 13.81 -2.43
N SER A 76 8.62 12.84 -2.58
CA SER A 76 10.07 12.92 -2.28
C SER A 76 10.87 12.76 -3.56
N VAL A 77 10.32 12.05 -4.55
CA VAL A 77 10.89 11.81 -5.88
C VAL A 77 9.79 11.95 -6.92
N GLY A 78 10.12 12.47 -8.09
CA GLY A 78 9.24 12.61 -9.25
C GLY A 78 8.22 13.75 -9.12
N ARG A 79 7.73 14.20 -10.26
CA ARG A 79 6.76 15.30 -10.39
C ARG A 79 5.40 14.93 -9.80
N VAL A 80 4.58 15.96 -9.56
CA VAL A 80 3.15 15.80 -9.22
C VAL A 80 2.40 15.57 -10.54
N CYS A 81 2.17 14.32 -10.91
CA CYS A 81 1.46 13.89 -12.12
C CYS A 81 0.77 12.55 -11.89
N TYR A 82 -0.08 12.16 -12.82
CA TYR A 82 -0.87 10.93 -12.77
C TYR A 82 0.03 9.68 -12.68
N GLU A 83 1.09 9.63 -13.50
CA GLU A 83 2.02 8.50 -13.60
C GLU A 83 2.74 8.24 -12.28
N ASN A 84 2.98 9.28 -11.50
CA ASN A 84 3.65 9.22 -10.21
C ASN A 84 2.70 9.07 -9.01
N THR A 85 1.40 8.92 -9.26
CA THR A 85 0.38 8.78 -8.20
C THR A 85 0.06 7.30 -7.97
N HIS A 86 0.02 6.89 -6.69
CA HIS A 86 -0.39 5.54 -6.28
C HIS A 86 -1.92 5.35 -6.32
N PRO A 87 -2.40 4.11 -6.34
CA PRO A 87 -1.67 2.85 -6.44
C PRO A 87 -1.08 2.60 -7.83
N PHE A 88 0.00 1.79 -7.88
CA PHE A 88 0.56 1.26 -9.11
C PHE A 88 0.03 -0.14 -9.39
N ILE A 89 -0.04 -0.53 -10.67
CA ILE A 89 -0.53 -1.83 -11.11
C ILE A 89 0.60 -2.54 -11.86
N ASP A 90 0.72 -3.86 -11.67
CA ASP A 90 1.63 -4.70 -12.46
C ASP A 90 1.24 -4.75 -13.95
N CYS A 91 2.15 -5.19 -14.82
CA CYS A 91 1.95 -5.23 -16.27
C CYS A 91 0.75 -6.08 -16.69
N HIS A 92 0.39 -7.09 -15.88
CA HIS A 92 -0.69 -8.04 -16.16
C HIS A 92 -1.99 -7.75 -15.41
N LYS A 93 -2.05 -6.63 -14.67
CA LYS A 93 -3.21 -6.22 -13.84
C LYS A 93 -3.65 -7.31 -12.85
N ARG A 94 -2.69 -7.98 -12.24
CA ARG A 94 -2.91 -9.04 -11.24
C ARG A 94 -2.97 -8.49 -9.83
N PHE A 95 -2.30 -7.35 -9.58
CA PHE A 95 -2.33 -6.67 -8.29
C PHE A 95 -2.11 -5.17 -8.43
N ALA A 96 -2.53 -4.44 -7.39
CA ALA A 96 -2.19 -3.05 -7.17
C ALA A 96 -1.34 -2.90 -5.91
N LEU A 97 -0.41 -1.96 -5.90
CA LEU A 97 0.51 -1.68 -4.80
C LEU A 97 0.50 -0.20 -4.43
N ALA A 98 0.46 0.09 -3.13
CA ALA A 98 0.79 1.40 -2.59
C ALA A 98 1.96 1.29 -1.59
N HIS A 99 2.88 2.26 -1.66
CA HIS A 99 4.14 2.28 -0.91
C HIS A 99 4.32 3.59 -0.17
N ASN A 100 4.80 3.51 1.07
CA ASN A 100 5.29 4.63 1.85
C ASN A 100 6.71 4.35 2.32
N GLY A 101 7.69 4.99 1.72
CA GLY A 101 9.10 4.80 2.04
C GLY A 101 10.00 5.12 0.86
N HIS A 102 11.11 4.38 0.80
CA HIS A 102 12.06 4.41 -0.30
C HIS A 102 12.42 2.98 -0.69
N CYS A 103 13.03 2.79 -1.85
CA CYS A 103 13.60 1.51 -2.21
C CYS A 103 15.00 1.67 -2.81
N PHE A 104 15.80 0.61 -2.68
CA PHE A 104 17.13 0.53 -3.26
C PHE A 104 17.13 -0.55 -4.34
N LEU A 105 17.03 -0.14 -5.59
CA LEU A 105 16.88 -1.04 -6.75
C LEU A 105 18.22 -1.42 -7.41
N VAL A 106 19.30 -1.49 -6.62
CA VAL A 106 20.61 -1.88 -7.15
C VAL A 106 20.54 -3.31 -7.68
N GLY A 107 20.77 -3.49 -8.99
CA GLY A 107 20.78 -4.78 -9.66
C GLY A 107 19.41 -5.37 -10.02
N ALA A 108 18.31 -4.62 -9.85
CA ALA A 108 17.02 -5.05 -10.37
C ALA A 108 16.99 -4.87 -11.90
N ASP A 109 16.78 -5.98 -12.62
CA ASP A 109 16.52 -5.94 -14.05
C ASP A 109 15.02 -5.73 -14.28
N LEU A 110 14.66 -4.60 -14.86
CA LEU A 110 13.29 -4.24 -15.24
C LEU A 110 13.12 -4.12 -16.76
N THR A 111 14.03 -4.73 -17.51
CA THR A 111 13.96 -4.80 -18.97
C THR A 111 12.70 -5.56 -19.37
N GLY A 112 11.85 -4.95 -20.17
CA GLY A 112 10.56 -5.56 -20.58
C GLY A 112 9.34 -5.01 -19.83
N HIS A 113 9.53 -4.34 -18.70
CA HIS A 113 8.43 -3.63 -18.01
C HIS A 113 8.20 -2.24 -18.60
N LYS A 114 6.94 -1.83 -18.64
CA LYS A 114 6.56 -0.46 -19.03
C LYS A 114 6.51 0.42 -17.80
N ILE A 115 7.52 1.25 -17.63
CA ILE A 115 7.62 2.24 -16.55
C ILE A 115 7.23 3.60 -17.13
N TYR A 116 6.23 4.25 -16.57
CA TYR A 116 5.66 5.52 -17.05
C TYR A 116 6.10 6.71 -16.21
N GLY A 117 6.31 6.47 -14.92
CA GLY A 117 6.67 7.50 -13.94
C GLY A 117 8.15 7.51 -13.58
N GLU A 118 8.46 8.34 -12.60
CA GLU A 118 9.82 8.61 -12.14
C GLU A 118 10.06 8.03 -10.73
N THR A 119 9.03 7.39 -10.13
CA THR A 119 9.09 6.97 -8.75
C THR A 119 9.73 5.60 -8.56
N ASP A 120 10.43 5.44 -7.45
CA ASP A 120 10.91 4.15 -6.97
C ASP A 120 9.74 3.19 -6.65
N SER A 121 8.60 3.73 -6.27
CA SER A 121 7.38 2.96 -5.94
C SER A 121 6.78 2.24 -7.15
N GLU A 122 6.81 2.84 -8.34
CA GLU A 122 6.42 2.14 -9.57
C GLU A 122 7.39 1.00 -9.86
N ARG A 123 8.69 1.25 -9.72
CA ARG A 123 9.73 0.25 -9.97
C ARG A 123 9.62 -0.95 -9.03
N ILE A 124 9.34 -0.75 -7.73
CA ILE A 124 9.15 -1.89 -6.81
C ILE A 124 7.88 -2.69 -7.12
N THR A 125 6.88 -2.09 -7.76
CA THR A 125 5.71 -2.83 -8.24
C THR A 125 6.14 -3.86 -9.27
N HIS A 126 7.03 -3.51 -10.19
CA HIS A 126 7.56 -4.43 -11.20
C HIS A 126 8.59 -5.42 -10.61
N VAL A 127 9.36 -5.05 -9.60
CA VAL A 127 10.20 -6.01 -8.85
C VAL A 127 9.32 -7.05 -8.13
N LEU A 128 8.20 -6.61 -7.54
CA LEU A 128 7.24 -7.55 -6.93
C LEU A 128 6.61 -8.48 -7.98
N GLU A 129 6.33 -7.94 -9.18
CA GLU A 129 5.84 -8.71 -10.32
C GLU A 129 6.80 -9.85 -10.68
N GLU A 130 8.10 -9.55 -10.84
CA GLU A 130 9.14 -10.55 -11.10
C GLU A 130 9.22 -11.61 -10.00
N PHE A 131 9.17 -11.20 -8.74
CA PHE A 131 9.19 -12.14 -7.63
C PHE A 131 7.93 -13.00 -7.56
N TYR A 132 6.79 -12.46 -7.96
CA TYR A 132 5.53 -13.19 -8.04
C TYR A 132 5.55 -14.19 -9.20
N ASP A 133 6.08 -13.81 -10.35
CA ASP A 133 6.22 -14.71 -11.51
C ASP A 133 7.15 -15.89 -11.22
N ASP A 134 8.25 -15.63 -10.51
CA ASP A 134 9.21 -16.67 -10.12
C ASP A 134 8.68 -17.63 -9.03
N SER A 135 7.90 -17.12 -8.07
CA SER A 135 7.45 -17.93 -6.92
C SER A 135 6.05 -18.53 -7.07
N GLY A 136 5.19 -17.91 -7.87
CA GLY A 136 3.76 -18.23 -7.94
C GLY A 136 2.96 -17.91 -6.68
N ASP A 137 3.61 -17.29 -5.65
CA ASP A 137 2.99 -16.98 -4.35
C ASP A 137 3.29 -15.54 -3.92
N MET A 138 2.22 -14.75 -3.72
CA MET A 138 2.34 -13.33 -3.39
C MET A 138 3.00 -13.10 -2.02
N LEU A 139 2.74 -13.95 -1.03
CA LEU A 139 3.37 -13.82 0.28
C LEU A 139 4.89 -14.04 0.21
N THR A 140 5.34 -15.02 -0.55
CA THR A 140 6.76 -15.29 -0.82
C THR A 140 7.39 -14.11 -1.57
N ALA A 141 6.72 -13.59 -2.58
CA ALA A 141 7.18 -12.43 -3.36
C ALA A 141 7.34 -11.18 -2.49
N ILE A 142 6.36 -10.87 -1.64
CA ILE A 142 6.43 -9.79 -0.66
C ILE A 142 7.59 -10.02 0.31
N GLY A 143 7.75 -11.24 0.83
CA GLY A 143 8.84 -11.59 1.72
C GLY A 143 10.23 -11.35 1.09
N ARG A 144 10.42 -11.64 -0.18
CA ARG A 144 11.64 -11.32 -0.95
C ARG A 144 11.83 -9.81 -1.11
N LEU A 145 10.76 -9.08 -1.44
CA LEU A 145 10.80 -7.63 -1.58
C LEU A 145 11.21 -6.93 -0.29
N LEU A 146 10.62 -7.31 0.85
CA LEU A 146 10.95 -6.78 2.18
C LEU A 146 12.42 -7.00 2.54
N LYS A 147 12.99 -8.16 2.20
CA LYS A 147 14.38 -8.51 2.49
C LYS A 147 15.39 -7.72 1.65
N SER A 148 15.06 -7.43 0.40
CA SER A 148 16.04 -7.03 -0.59
C SER A 148 16.00 -5.54 -0.91
N TYR A 149 14.85 -5.00 -1.24
CA TYR A 149 14.73 -3.69 -1.86
C TYR A 149 13.95 -2.67 -1.06
N LEU A 150 12.94 -3.12 -0.32
CA LEU A 150 12.01 -2.21 0.35
C LEU A 150 12.62 -1.55 1.58
N ARG A 151 12.35 -0.26 1.72
CA ARG A 151 12.49 0.51 2.95
C ARG A 151 11.17 1.24 3.19
N GLY A 152 10.48 0.85 4.26
CA GLY A 152 9.16 1.42 4.56
C GLY A 152 8.07 0.37 4.68
N ALA A 153 6.89 0.71 4.18
CA ALA A 153 5.70 -0.15 4.26
C ALA A 153 4.95 -0.17 2.92
N ILE A 154 4.34 -1.31 2.63
CA ILE A 154 3.50 -1.51 1.45
C ILE A 154 2.14 -2.07 1.83
N VAL A 155 1.15 -1.80 1.00
CA VAL A 155 -0.10 -2.57 0.90
C VAL A 155 -0.28 -3.04 -0.54
N VAL A 156 -0.75 -4.27 -0.69
CA VAL A 156 -0.96 -4.92 -1.99
C VAL A 156 -2.36 -5.51 -2.01
N LEU A 157 -3.09 -5.25 -3.08
CA LEU A 157 -4.40 -5.83 -3.36
C LEU A 157 -4.28 -6.68 -4.62
N THR A 158 -4.56 -7.97 -4.52
CA THR A 158 -4.54 -8.88 -5.67
C THR A 158 -5.91 -8.91 -6.38
N ARG A 159 -5.89 -9.27 -7.66
CA ARG A 159 -7.10 -9.47 -8.46
C ARG A 159 -8.01 -10.58 -7.92
N ASP A 160 -7.47 -11.49 -7.12
CA ASP A 160 -8.25 -12.54 -6.48
C ASP A 160 -8.95 -12.06 -5.19
N GLY A 161 -8.71 -10.80 -4.80
CA GLY A 161 -9.32 -10.16 -3.64
C GLY A 161 -8.59 -10.42 -2.32
N GLU A 162 -7.34 -10.88 -2.37
CA GLU A 162 -6.49 -10.95 -1.19
C GLU A 162 -5.80 -9.61 -0.92
N LEU A 163 -5.68 -9.26 0.35
CA LEU A 163 -5.03 -8.04 0.81
C LEU A 163 -3.78 -8.39 1.59
N TYR A 164 -2.69 -7.70 1.30
CA TYR A 164 -1.44 -7.83 2.04
C TYR A 164 -0.98 -6.47 2.55
N ALA A 165 -0.41 -6.45 3.75
CA ALA A 165 0.27 -5.30 4.30
C ALA A 165 1.59 -5.73 4.91
N GLY A 166 2.70 -5.15 4.45
CA GLY A 166 4.04 -5.52 4.89
C GLY A 166 4.87 -4.32 5.31
N LYS A 167 5.71 -4.51 6.32
CA LYS A 167 6.62 -3.48 6.83
C LYS A 167 8.05 -3.99 6.85
N ALA A 168 8.95 -3.25 6.19
CA ALA A 168 10.38 -3.55 6.19
C ALA A 168 11.12 -2.91 7.37
N ASP A 169 10.90 -1.59 7.62
CA ASP A 169 11.60 -0.86 8.65
C ASP A 169 10.80 0.35 9.22
N TYR A 170 11.31 1.58 9.10
CA TYR A 170 10.89 2.78 9.84
C TYR A 170 9.48 3.31 9.55
N ALA A 171 8.86 3.01 8.39
CA ALA A 171 7.56 3.57 8.08
C ALA A 171 6.48 2.98 9.00
N PRO A 172 5.68 3.82 9.68
CA PRO A 172 4.65 3.31 10.57
C PRO A 172 3.52 2.65 9.77
N LEU A 173 3.03 1.53 10.28
CA LEU A 173 1.86 0.84 9.77
C LEU A 173 1.11 0.22 10.94
N HIS A 174 -0.15 0.58 11.08
CA HIS A 174 -1.04 0.18 12.15
C HIS A 174 -2.23 -0.58 11.60
N TYR A 175 -2.74 -1.51 12.38
CA TYR A 175 -3.90 -2.30 11.99
C TYR A 175 -4.85 -2.58 13.16
N ALA A 176 -6.09 -2.88 12.81
CA ALA A 176 -7.08 -3.42 13.72
C ALA A 176 -7.93 -4.48 12.99
N ILE A 177 -8.34 -5.50 13.73
CA ILE A 177 -9.26 -6.53 13.26
C ILE A 177 -10.51 -6.45 14.15
N CYS A 178 -11.66 -6.24 13.55
CA CYS A 178 -12.91 -6.06 14.26
C CYS A 178 -14.06 -6.68 13.49
N SER A 179 -14.78 -7.60 14.12
CA SER A 179 -16.00 -8.23 13.56
C SER A 179 -15.83 -8.80 12.14
N GLY A 180 -14.64 -9.38 11.86
CA GLY A 180 -14.31 -9.93 10.54
C GLY A 180 -13.85 -8.90 9.51
N GLU A 181 -13.78 -7.62 9.89
CA GLU A 181 -13.19 -6.55 9.07
C GLU A 181 -11.75 -6.26 9.49
N VAL A 182 -10.93 -5.83 8.55
CA VAL A 182 -9.53 -5.44 8.78
C VAL A 182 -9.33 -4.00 8.32
N TYR A 183 -8.73 -3.20 9.19
CA TYR A 183 -8.42 -1.79 8.97
C TYR A 183 -6.91 -1.59 9.08
N ILE A 184 -6.29 -1.00 8.09
CA ILE A 184 -4.84 -0.74 8.05
C ILE A 184 -4.61 0.71 7.66
N GLY A 185 -3.66 1.37 8.34
CA GLY A 185 -3.32 2.77 8.05
C GLY A 185 -1.93 3.15 8.53
N SER A 186 -1.36 4.17 7.95
CA SER A 186 -0.03 4.66 8.36
C SER A 186 -0.02 5.29 9.75
N THR A 187 -1.16 5.71 10.28
CA THR A 187 -1.25 6.29 11.62
C THR A 187 -2.30 5.60 12.47
N GLU A 188 -1.98 5.34 13.74
CA GLU A 188 -2.93 4.78 14.71
C GLU A 188 -4.21 5.63 14.80
N ARG A 189 -4.04 6.97 14.80
CA ARG A 189 -5.16 7.93 14.85
C ARG A 189 -6.15 7.72 13.71
N ALA A 190 -5.65 7.52 12.49
CA ALA A 190 -6.50 7.32 11.31
C ALA A 190 -7.26 5.99 11.36
N VAL A 191 -6.60 4.91 11.80
CA VAL A 191 -7.26 3.60 12.00
C VAL A 191 -8.32 3.71 13.09
N ARG A 192 -8.04 4.35 14.23
CA ARG A 192 -9.03 4.59 15.30
C ARG A 192 -10.21 5.43 14.83
N ALA A 193 -9.99 6.43 13.98
CA ALA A 193 -11.08 7.23 13.43
C ALA A 193 -12.02 6.39 12.56
N ALA A 194 -11.47 5.51 11.72
CA ALA A 194 -12.27 4.60 10.89
C ALA A 194 -13.06 3.59 11.75
N LEU A 195 -12.44 3.01 12.79
CA LEU A 195 -13.12 2.12 13.74
C LEU A 195 -14.29 2.82 14.45
N ARG A 196 -14.13 4.08 14.87
CA ARG A 196 -15.20 4.85 15.50
C ARG A 196 -16.40 5.04 14.57
N LEU A 197 -16.15 5.34 13.30
CA LEU A 197 -17.20 5.48 12.29
C LEU A 197 -17.92 4.15 12.02
N ALA A 198 -17.22 3.03 12.19
CA ALA A 198 -17.78 1.68 12.13
C ALA A 198 -18.45 1.22 13.45
N GLY A 199 -18.52 2.09 14.46
CA GLY A 199 -19.12 1.75 15.78
C GLY A 199 -18.21 0.91 16.71
N ALA A 200 -16.96 0.67 16.32
CA ALA A 200 -16.01 -0.21 17.03
C ALA A 200 -15.06 0.59 17.95
N ASN A 201 -15.60 1.32 18.91
CA ASN A 201 -14.82 2.26 19.73
C ASN A 201 -13.84 1.63 20.72
N ARG A 202 -13.99 0.35 21.05
CA ARG A 202 -13.23 -0.36 22.10
C ARG A 202 -12.13 -1.25 21.54
N GLU A 203 -12.02 -1.36 20.21
CA GLU A 203 -11.04 -2.24 19.60
C GLU A 203 -9.61 -1.71 19.74
N SER A 204 -8.69 -2.65 19.90
CA SER A 204 -7.27 -2.34 19.98
C SER A 204 -6.71 -2.08 18.58
N VAL A 205 -5.84 -1.08 18.47
CA VAL A 205 -5.02 -0.85 17.27
C VAL A 205 -3.60 -1.29 17.60
N SER A 206 -3.06 -2.18 16.78
CA SER A 206 -1.69 -2.69 16.90
C SER A 206 -0.79 -2.06 15.85
N SER A 207 0.51 -2.00 16.14
CA SER A 207 1.54 -1.62 15.15
C SER A 207 2.09 -2.88 14.49
N LEU A 208 2.30 -2.81 13.18
CA LEU A 208 3.04 -3.84 12.46
C LEU A 208 4.54 -3.65 12.71
N GLU A 209 5.23 -4.71 13.09
CA GLU A 209 6.66 -4.67 13.34
C GLU A 209 7.47 -4.90 12.06
N SER A 210 8.76 -4.56 12.10
CA SER A 210 9.67 -4.81 10.98
C SER A 210 9.75 -6.30 10.64
N GLY A 211 9.56 -6.65 9.38
CA GLY A 211 9.50 -8.02 8.89
C GLY A 211 8.12 -8.68 9.01
N GLU A 212 7.14 -8.01 9.56
CA GLU A 212 5.79 -8.57 9.62
C GLU A 212 5.00 -8.27 8.35
N VAL A 213 4.17 -9.25 7.98
CA VAL A 213 3.22 -9.18 6.86
C VAL A 213 1.86 -9.70 7.34
N ILE A 214 0.84 -8.88 7.20
CA ILE A 214 -0.56 -9.34 7.33
C ILE A 214 -1.02 -9.77 5.94
N ARG A 215 -1.60 -10.97 5.86
CA ARG A 215 -2.39 -11.45 4.73
C ARG A 215 -3.84 -11.53 5.15
N VAL A 216 -4.72 -10.92 4.38
CA VAL A 216 -6.17 -11.12 4.52
C VAL A 216 -6.63 -11.90 3.30
N LYS A 217 -7.10 -13.12 3.53
CA LYS A 217 -7.61 -14.00 2.49
C LYS A 217 -8.95 -13.49 1.96
N LYS A 218 -9.35 -13.99 0.82
CA LYS A 218 -10.64 -13.67 0.19
C LYS A 218 -11.87 -13.94 1.08
N ASN A 219 -11.76 -14.85 2.04
CA ASN A 219 -12.82 -15.16 3.01
C ASN A 219 -12.78 -14.25 4.27
N GLY A 220 -11.87 -13.27 4.33
CA GLY A 220 -11.70 -12.36 5.47
C GLY A 220 -10.81 -12.88 6.59
N GLU A 221 -10.29 -14.10 6.49
CA GLU A 221 -9.33 -14.63 7.46
C GLU A 221 -8.03 -13.85 7.39
N ALA A 222 -7.63 -13.25 8.50
CA ALA A 222 -6.39 -12.50 8.62
C ALA A 222 -5.30 -13.32 9.31
N GLU A 223 -4.13 -13.39 8.70
CA GLU A 223 -2.97 -14.13 9.19
C GLU A 223 -1.76 -13.19 9.28
N LEU A 224 -0.99 -13.32 10.36
CA LEU A 224 0.25 -12.57 10.56
C LEU A 224 1.44 -13.48 10.31
N TYR A 225 2.31 -13.07 9.40
CA TYR A 225 3.56 -13.75 9.07
C TYR A 225 4.75 -12.91 9.47
N ARG A 226 5.86 -13.56 9.78
CA ARG A 226 7.12 -12.90 10.09
C ARG A 226 8.23 -13.34 9.13
N VAL A 227 8.79 -12.37 8.44
CA VAL A 227 9.91 -12.53 7.51
C VAL A 227 11.19 -12.07 8.21
N VAL A 228 12.21 -12.93 8.26
CA VAL A 228 13.49 -12.54 8.84
C VAL A 228 14.19 -11.53 7.92
N ILE A 229 14.21 -10.27 8.32
CA ILE A 229 14.95 -9.20 7.63
C ILE A 229 16.32 -9.08 8.30
N LYS A 230 17.38 -9.33 7.54
CA LYS A 230 18.73 -8.97 7.97
C LYS A 230 18.91 -7.47 7.69
N ILE A 231 18.82 -6.65 8.72
CA ILE A 231 19.18 -5.23 8.62
C ILE A 231 20.69 -5.20 8.37
N LYS A 232 21.11 -4.86 7.14
CA LYS A 232 22.50 -4.51 6.88
C LYS A 232 22.79 -3.25 7.69
N GLU A 233 23.75 -3.31 8.61
CA GLU A 233 24.26 -2.12 9.28
C GLU A 233 24.71 -1.13 8.20
N ARG A 234 24.15 0.08 8.23
CA ARG A 234 24.43 1.11 7.23
C ARG A 234 25.82 1.69 7.51
N HIS A 235 26.64 1.76 6.49
CA HIS A 235 27.81 2.64 6.53
C HIS A 235 27.32 4.11 6.53
N PRO A 236 27.88 5.02 7.35
CA PRO A 236 27.44 6.42 7.44
C PRO A 236 27.46 7.20 6.12
N TYR A 237 28.12 6.67 5.10
CA TYR A 237 28.31 7.30 3.79
C TYR A 237 27.36 6.79 2.68
N ASP A 238 26.45 5.84 2.97
CA ASP A 238 25.49 5.32 1.97
C ASP A 238 24.43 6.34 1.51
N TRP A 239 24.47 7.56 2.06
CA TRP A 239 23.56 8.67 1.69
C TRP A 239 24.04 9.47 0.47
N PHE A 240 25.27 9.31 0.00
CA PHE A 240 25.91 10.19 -0.99
C PHE A 240 26.22 9.54 -2.34
N SER A 241 25.89 8.28 -2.58
CA SER A 241 26.07 7.67 -3.90
C SER A 241 24.80 7.84 -4.75
N TRP A 242 24.56 9.05 -5.20
CA TRP A 242 23.71 9.32 -6.35
C TRP A 242 24.62 9.39 -7.58
N ASP A 243 24.86 8.27 -8.22
CA ASP A 243 25.38 8.27 -9.58
C ASP A 243 24.20 8.45 -10.53
N TRP A 244 24.25 9.56 -11.25
CA TRP A 244 23.30 10.01 -12.28
C TRP A 244 23.43 9.18 -13.55
#